data_c6a95a6a03b1f9bad0b9207729437b8e
#
_entry.id   c6a95a6a03b1f9bad0b9207729437b8e
#
_cell.length_a   1.000
_cell.length_b   1.000
_cell.length_c   1.000
_cell.angle_alpha   90.00
_cell.angle_beta   90.00
_cell.angle_gamma   90.00
#
_symmetry.space_group_name_H-M   'P 1'
#
loop_
_entity.id
_entity.type
_entity.pdbx_description
1 polymer ?
#
loop_
_entity_poly.entity_id
_entity_poly.type
_entity_poly.pdbx_seq_one_letter_code
_entity_poly.pdbx_strand_id
1 'polypeptide(L)'
;MAYFNYNRRKSSVAQIGDTPMGGENPIRIQSMANVSTMDTEAAVAQAIRMIEAGAEYVRFTAQGEREARNLGEIRKQLNEQGYTTPLVADIHFNPRAADAAAGEVEKVRINPGNYVDKVKTFSHLEYTDEEYAAEIEKIRERFVPFLNICKAHGTAIRIGVNHGSLSDRIMSRYGDTPEGMVASCMEFLRICREENFPDVVISIKASNTVVMVRTVRLLVRTMEAENMHYPLHLGVTEAGDGEDGRIKSAVGIGTLLCDGIGDTIRVSLSEDPEAEMPVARKLVDYIRERENHRPIEASMAPGFDTVATCRRISRVVEGIGGTFPPVVISDRSSGDFEFDHLSLPDYIYIGKEDPDNLPDNFRLLVDAHFWKERPNAFPCFIASEAEELKDYDCPLKFIRLTYMDLTDRMLEILKADKTVVVLLSTHHRNGVGSQRAAMHKLLMSGCDVPVVLHRDFRETDVELLQLKSAADFGTLLLDGFGDGLMLHNEGCEAVVSDRCMFGILQATRTRISKTEYISCPSCGRTLYDLQTTIARIKEATSHLKGLKIGIMGCIVNGPGEMADADYGYVGAGRGQISLYKGKECVLKNIPEEDAVERLVQLIKENGDWVN
;
A
#
# COMPACT_ATOMS: atom_id res chain seq x y z
N MET A 1 4.60 19.35 1.26
CA MET A 1 5.19 18.12 1.85
C MET A 1 6.60 18.41 2.36
N ALA A 2 6.91 18.00 3.58
CA ALA A 2 8.27 18.05 4.11
C ALA A 2 9.02 16.77 3.67
N TYR A 3 9.51 16.75 2.43
CA TYR A 3 10.00 15.56 1.74
C TYR A 3 11.23 14.89 2.39
N PHE A 4 12.14 15.67 2.95
CA PHE A 4 13.34 15.19 3.65
C PHE A 4 13.17 15.13 5.17
N ASN A 5 12.34 16.01 5.69
CA ASN A 5 12.12 16.14 7.12
C ASN A 5 10.69 15.71 7.45
N TYR A 6 10.56 14.75 8.37
CA TYR A 6 9.24 14.29 8.77
C TYR A 6 8.48 15.41 9.51
N ASN A 7 7.34 15.76 8.94
CA ASN A 7 6.39 16.68 9.55
C ASN A 7 4.99 16.29 9.09
N ARG A 8 4.10 16.02 10.03
CA ARG A 8 2.73 15.65 9.71
C ARG A 8 2.00 16.82 9.04
N ARG A 9 1.31 16.53 7.92
CA ARG A 9 0.47 17.50 7.22
C ARG A 9 -0.62 18.01 8.15
N LYS A 10 -0.77 19.33 8.27
CA LYS A 10 -1.86 19.94 9.03
C LYS A 10 -3.15 19.84 8.23
N SER A 11 -4.03 18.94 8.65
CA SER A 11 -5.39 18.82 8.14
C SER A 11 -6.38 19.62 8.99
N SER A 12 -7.57 19.88 8.45
CA SER A 12 -8.70 20.34 9.27
C SER A 12 -9.15 19.24 10.22
N VAL A 13 -9.86 19.60 11.26
CA VAL A 13 -10.47 18.63 12.19
C VAL A 13 -11.86 18.28 11.69
N ALA A 14 -12.13 16.98 11.56
CA ALA A 14 -13.48 16.45 11.38
C ALA A 14 -13.98 15.90 12.71
N GLN A 15 -15.13 16.37 13.18
CA GLN A 15 -15.75 15.88 14.40
C GLN A 15 -16.50 14.57 14.11
N ILE A 16 -16.17 13.51 14.85
CA ILE A 16 -16.77 12.17 14.67
C ILE A 16 -17.12 11.65 16.07
N GLY A 17 -18.34 11.91 16.51
CA GLY A 17 -18.69 11.68 17.91
C GLY A 17 -17.68 12.33 18.86
N ASP A 18 -17.25 11.60 19.87
CA ASP A 18 -16.24 12.06 20.84
C ASP A 18 -14.78 11.74 20.42
N THR A 19 -14.58 11.25 19.19
CA THR A 19 -13.26 10.86 18.68
C THR A 19 -12.91 11.65 17.42
N PRO A 20 -12.48 12.92 17.55
CA PRO A 20 -12.15 13.77 16.41
C PRO A 20 -10.92 13.27 15.65
N MET A 21 -10.84 13.63 14.36
CA MET A 21 -9.80 13.22 13.43
C MET A 21 -9.18 14.43 12.74
N GLY A 22 -7.88 14.40 12.45
CA GLY A 22 -7.17 15.50 11.79
C GLY A 22 -6.61 16.53 12.77
N GLY A 23 -6.02 17.60 12.27
CA GLY A 23 -5.32 18.59 13.07
C GLY A 23 -4.18 17.98 13.90
N GLU A 24 -4.16 18.29 15.18
CA GLU A 24 -3.17 17.74 16.13
C GLU A 24 -3.62 16.40 16.76
N ASN A 25 -4.79 15.86 16.39
CA ASN A 25 -5.26 14.57 16.89
C ASN A 25 -4.33 13.44 16.43
N PRO A 26 -4.19 12.35 17.21
CA PRO A 26 -3.37 11.21 16.81
C PRO A 26 -3.90 10.56 15.52
N ILE A 27 -3.05 9.84 14.80
CA ILE A 27 -3.47 9.01 13.68
C ILE A 27 -4.34 7.90 14.23
N ARG A 28 -5.60 7.84 13.78
CA ARG A 28 -6.61 6.91 14.26
C ARG A 28 -6.52 5.57 13.57
N ILE A 29 -6.93 4.51 14.26
CA ILE A 29 -7.01 3.16 13.73
C ILE A 29 -8.47 2.77 13.53
N GLN A 30 -8.80 2.36 12.31
CA GLN A 30 -10.12 1.89 11.95
C GLN A 30 -10.05 0.46 11.41
N SER A 31 -11.02 -0.37 11.72
CA SER A 31 -11.23 -1.64 11.05
C SER A 31 -12.70 -1.84 10.65
N MET A 32 -13.00 -2.97 10.00
CA MET A 32 -14.32 -3.25 9.43
C MET A 32 -14.80 -4.65 9.83
N ALA A 33 -15.98 -4.70 10.43
CA ALA A 33 -16.64 -5.96 10.77
C ALA A 33 -16.95 -6.79 9.52
N ASN A 34 -16.85 -8.11 9.67
CA ASN A 34 -17.13 -9.07 8.60
C ASN A 34 -18.40 -9.90 8.83
N VAL A 35 -19.07 -9.72 9.97
CA VAL A 35 -20.37 -10.31 10.25
C VAL A 35 -21.52 -9.55 9.59
N SER A 36 -22.67 -10.19 9.47
CA SER A 36 -23.88 -9.54 8.96
C SER A 36 -24.34 -8.42 9.89
N THR A 37 -24.56 -7.22 9.35
CA THR A 37 -25.11 -6.08 10.10
C THR A 37 -26.55 -6.35 10.61
N MET A 38 -27.26 -7.32 10.01
CA MET A 38 -28.60 -7.73 10.48
C MET A 38 -28.57 -8.73 11.65
N ASP A 39 -27.39 -9.29 11.96
CA ASP A 39 -27.17 -10.10 13.16
C ASP A 39 -26.62 -9.20 14.27
N THR A 40 -27.52 -8.57 15.01
CA THR A 40 -27.16 -7.56 16.02
C THR A 40 -26.24 -8.13 17.10
N GLU A 41 -26.51 -9.35 17.57
CA GLU A 41 -25.72 -9.98 18.63
C GLU A 41 -24.29 -10.26 18.17
N ALA A 42 -24.13 -10.89 17.01
CA ALA A 42 -22.81 -11.14 16.43
C ALA A 42 -22.07 -9.83 16.11
N ALA A 43 -22.78 -8.81 15.62
CA ALA A 43 -22.20 -7.50 15.30
C ALA A 43 -21.68 -6.77 16.54
N VAL A 44 -22.45 -6.76 17.63
CA VAL A 44 -22.03 -6.18 18.91
C VAL A 44 -20.83 -6.94 19.47
N ALA A 45 -20.88 -8.26 19.50
CA ALA A 45 -19.78 -9.09 20.00
C ALA A 45 -18.47 -8.88 19.20
N GLN A 46 -18.56 -8.79 17.88
CA GLN A 46 -17.37 -8.52 17.03
C GLN A 46 -16.86 -7.09 17.23
N ALA A 47 -17.75 -6.10 17.31
CA ALA A 47 -17.35 -4.71 17.59
C ALA A 47 -16.57 -4.60 18.90
N ILE A 48 -17.03 -5.26 19.96
CA ILE A 48 -16.34 -5.28 21.26
C ILE A 48 -14.93 -5.85 21.11
N ARG A 49 -14.76 -7.02 20.48
CA ARG A 49 -13.42 -7.60 20.26
C ARG A 49 -12.51 -6.66 19.47
N MET A 50 -13.03 -6.00 18.43
CA MET A 50 -12.28 -5.03 17.64
C MET A 50 -11.86 -3.82 18.46
N ILE A 51 -12.76 -3.28 19.30
CA ILE A 51 -12.49 -2.15 20.20
C ILE A 51 -11.42 -2.53 21.23
N GLU A 52 -11.54 -3.69 21.84
CA GLU A 52 -10.55 -4.21 22.80
C GLU A 52 -9.20 -4.48 22.16
N ALA A 53 -9.15 -4.83 20.86
CA ALA A 53 -7.92 -4.94 20.08
C ALA A 53 -7.34 -3.57 19.68
N GLY A 54 -8.05 -2.46 19.91
CA GLY A 54 -7.56 -1.09 19.70
C GLY A 54 -8.18 -0.32 18.55
N ALA A 55 -9.35 -0.75 18.03
CA ALA A 55 -10.10 0.03 17.05
C ALA A 55 -10.66 1.32 17.66
N GLU A 56 -10.37 2.45 17.02
CA GLU A 56 -10.90 3.77 17.41
C GLU A 56 -12.13 4.15 16.57
N TYR A 57 -12.40 3.41 15.49
CA TYR A 57 -13.64 3.43 14.70
C TYR A 57 -13.94 2.02 14.24
N VAL A 58 -15.21 1.61 14.32
CA VAL A 58 -15.68 0.32 13.81
C VAL A 58 -16.62 0.53 12.65
N ARG A 59 -16.32 -0.07 11.48
CA ARG A 59 -17.10 0.10 10.25
C ARG A 59 -17.92 -1.14 9.96
N PHE A 60 -19.19 -0.93 9.64
CA PHE A 60 -20.14 -1.95 9.19
C PHE A 60 -20.65 -1.67 7.79
N THR A 61 -20.99 -2.72 7.05
CA THR A 61 -21.70 -2.57 5.78
C THR A 61 -23.17 -2.22 6.02
N ALA A 62 -23.75 -1.34 5.18
CA ALA A 62 -25.18 -1.14 5.14
C ALA A 62 -25.65 -1.05 3.69
N GLN A 63 -26.22 -2.14 3.18
CA GLN A 63 -26.65 -2.28 1.79
C GLN A 63 -28.04 -1.64 1.56
N GLY A 64 -28.84 -1.55 2.60
CA GLY A 64 -30.19 -1.01 2.56
C GLY A 64 -30.57 -0.25 3.83
N GLU A 65 -31.76 0.37 3.79
CA GLU A 65 -32.30 1.15 4.92
C GLU A 65 -32.48 0.30 6.20
N ARG A 66 -32.81 -0.99 6.07
CA ARG A 66 -32.99 -1.88 7.22
C ARG A 66 -31.68 -2.09 7.97
N GLU A 67 -30.60 -2.36 7.24
CA GLU A 67 -29.26 -2.51 7.82
C GLU A 67 -28.77 -1.20 8.41
N ALA A 68 -29.01 -0.07 7.70
CA ALA A 68 -28.67 1.26 8.19
C ALA A 68 -29.35 1.56 9.56
N ARG A 69 -30.65 1.27 9.69
CA ARG A 69 -31.38 1.43 10.96
C ARG A 69 -30.92 0.46 12.04
N ASN A 70 -30.53 -0.77 11.66
CA ASN A 70 -30.03 -1.73 12.65
C ASN A 70 -28.70 -1.32 13.28
N LEU A 71 -27.92 -0.44 12.60
CA LEU A 71 -26.73 0.15 13.20
C LEU A 71 -27.05 0.99 14.45
N GLY A 72 -28.22 1.63 14.49
CA GLY A 72 -28.70 2.34 15.69
C GLY A 72 -28.91 1.39 16.87
N GLU A 73 -29.46 0.19 16.64
CA GLU A 73 -29.62 -0.82 17.68
C GLU A 73 -28.27 -1.39 18.14
N ILE A 74 -27.34 -1.65 17.19
CA ILE A 74 -25.95 -2.07 17.51
C ILE A 74 -25.28 -1.00 18.39
N ARG A 75 -25.36 0.28 18.00
CA ARG A 75 -24.79 1.40 18.76
C ARG A 75 -25.37 1.49 20.16
N LYS A 76 -26.69 1.35 20.28
CA LYS A 76 -27.38 1.38 21.58
C LYS A 76 -26.87 0.27 22.51
N GLN A 77 -26.78 -0.97 22.03
CA GLN A 77 -26.30 -2.09 22.82
C GLN A 77 -24.83 -1.99 23.20
N LEU A 78 -23.97 -1.39 22.33
CA LEU A 78 -22.59 -1.06 22.66
C LEU A 78 -22.52 -0.03 23.79
N ASN A 79 -23.31 1.06 23.70
CA ASN A 79 -23.37 2.11 24.72
C ASN A 79 -23.86 1.57 26.06
N GLU A 80 -24.85 0.69 26.08
CA GLU A 80 -25.36 0.03 27.29
C GLU A 80 -24.29 -0.83 28.00
N GLN A 81 -23.29 -1.31 27.23
CA GLN A 81 -22.14 -2.05 27.74
C GLN A 81 -20.89 -1.13 27.98
N GLY A 82 -21.05 0.18 27.83
CA GLY A 82 -19.99 1.16 28.12
C GLY A 82 -19.02 1.43 26.98
N TYR A 83 -19.28 0.91 25.77
CA TYR A 83 -18.47 1.16 24.58
C TYR A 83 -19.03 2.32 23.76
N THR A 84 -18.29 3.45 23.72
CA THR A 84 -18.69 4.68 23.01
C THR A 84 -17.92 4.91 21.70
N THR A 85 -17.16 3.93 21.25
CA THR A 85 -16.39 4.00 19.99
C THR A 85 -17.31 4.30 18.81
N PRO A 86 -17.03 5.35 18.01
CA PRO A 86 -17.88 5.74 16.89
C PRO A 86 -18.02 4.62 15.84
N LEU A 87 -19.24 4.45 15.35
CA LEU A 87 -19.58 3.54 14.27
C LEU A 87 -19.54 4.27 12.92
N VAL A 88 -19.18 3.51 11.88
CA VAL A 88 -19.10 3.99 10.49
C VAL A 88 -19.97 3.12 9.61
N ALA A 89 -20.99 3.70 8.98
CA ALA A 89 -21.80 3.01 7.98
C ALA A 89 -21.10 3.05 6.61
N ASP A 90 -20.93 1.90 5.98
CA ASP A 90 -20.35 1.76 4.64
C ASP A 90 -21.45 1.56 3.60
N ILE A 91 -21.76 2.64 2.88
CA ILE A 91 -22.86 2.68 1.93
C ILE A 91 -22.36 2.57 0.50
N HIS A 92 -22.99 1.69 -0.28
CA HIS A 92 -22.79 1.53 -1.71
C HIS A 92 -24.14 1.49 -2.44
N PHE A 93 -24.23 2.12 -3.60
CA PHE A 93 -25.37 2.09 -4.55
C PHE A 93 -26.74 2.56 -4.02
N ASN A 94 -26.88 2.87 -2.74
CA ASN A 94 -28.18 3.18 -2.15
C ASN A 94 -28.15 4.49 -1.33
N PRO A 95 -28.44 5.64 -1.94
CA PRO A 95 -28.45 6.92 -1.24
C PRO A 95 -29.46 6.99 -0.08
N ARG A 96 -30.58 6.26 -0.14
CA ARG A 96 -31.56 6.21 0.97
C ARG A 96 -30.99 5.51 2.21
N ALA A 97 -30.14 4.52 2.01
CA ALA A 97 -29.42 3.89 3.14
C ALA A 97 -28.45 4.89 3.80
N ALA A 98 -27.83 5.80 3.02
CA ALA A 98 -27.00 6.86 3.59
C ALA A 98 -27.83 7.84 4.44
N ASP A 99 -28.99 8.27 3.93
CA ASP A 99 -29.92 9.14 4.68
C ASP A 99 -30.36 8.50 6.01
N ALA A 100 -30.73 7.20 5.98
CA ALA A 100 -31.13 6.46 7.18
C ALA A 100 -29.95 6.29 8.16
N ALA A 101 -28.75 5.99 7.67
CA ALA A 101 -27.57 5.81 8.51
C ALA A 101 -27.11 7.11 9.19
N ALA A 102 -27.33 8.27 8.57
CA ALA A 102 -26.89 9.55 9.10
C ALA A 102 -27.50 9.91 10.46
N GLY A 103 -28.68 9.36 10.80
CA GLY A 103 -29.29 9.51 12.13
C GLY A 103 -28.87 8.47 13.15
N GLU A 104 -28.14 7.42 12.74
CA GLU A 104 -27.89 6.24 13.55
C GLU A 104 -26.42 6.07 13.97
N VAL A 105 -25.49 6.65 13.21
CA VAL A 105 -24.03 6.50 13.42
C VAL A 105 -23.30 7.82 13.36
N GLU A 106 -22.07 7.84 13.85
CA GLU A 106 -21.25 9.06 13.91
C GLU A 106 -20.57 9.41 12.57
N LYS A 107 -20.47 8.43 11.64
CA LYS A 107 -19.89 8.68 10.32
C LYS A 107 -20.51 7.80 9.24
N VAL A 108 -20.82 8.39 8.11
CA VAL A 108 -21.32 7.68 6.92
C VAL A 108 -20.31 7.75 5.79
N ARG A 109 -19.92 6.61 5.22
CA ARG A 109 -19.11 6.56 4.01
C ARG A 109 -19.99 6.40 2.78
N ILE A 110 -19.77 7.27 1.80
CA ILE A 110 -20.32 7.15 0.46
C ILE A 110 -19.21 6.94 -0.56
N ASN A 111 -19.56 6.34 -1.71
CA ASN A 111 -18.65 6.18 -2.85
C ASN A 111 -19.11 7.06 -4.01
N PRO A 112 -18.38 8.13 -4.38
CA PRO A 112 -18.72 9.01 -5.48
C PRO A 112 -19.09 8.28 -6.77
N GLY A 113 -18.37 7.21 -7.11
CA GLY A 113 -18.57 6.47 -8.36
C GLY A 113 -19.89 5.69 -8.47
N ASN A 114 -20.64 5.55 -7.37
CA ASN A 114 -21.92 4.81 -7.38
C ASN A 114 -22.98 5.38 -6.42
N TYR A 115 -22.79 6.61 -5.95
CA TYR A 115 -23.74 7.25 -5.04
C TYR A 115 -24.95 7.85 -5.78
N VAL A 116 -24.73 8.53 -6.89
CA VAL A 116 -25.77 9.14 -7.73
C VAL A 116 -25.77 8.52 -9.13
N ASP A 117 -24.59 8.33 -9.69
CA ASP A 117 -24.42 7.76 -11.01
C ASP A 117 -24.90 6.31 -11.04
N LYS A 118 -25.59 5.93 -12.12
CA LYS A 118 -26.00 4.54 -12.33
C LYS A 118 -24.77 3.64 -12.45
N VAL A 119 -24.94 2.38 -12.06
CA VAL A 119 -23.93 1.33 -12.26
C VAL A 119 -23.42 1.36 -13.69
N LYS A 120 -22.12 1.17 -13.89
CA LYS A 120 -21.43 1.13 -15.20
C LYS A 120 -22.24 0.37 -16.24
N THR A 121 -22.79 1.10 -17.19
CA THR A 121 -23.49 0.52 -18.33
C THR A 121 -22.66 0.64 -19.60
N PHE A 122 -21.65 1.54 -19.60
CA PHE A 122 -20.88 1.94 -20.79
C PHE A 122 -21.78 2.24 -22.00
N SER A 123 -23.01 2.66 -21.71
CA SER A 123 -24.00 2.99 -22.74
C SER A 123 -23.79 4.38 -23.34
N HIS A 124 -23.11 5.27 -22.60
CA HIS A 124 -22.73 6.61 -23.05
C HIS A 124 -21.22 6.77 -22.88
N LEU A 125 -20.50 6.89 -23.99
CA LEU A 125 -19.04 6.86 -24.02
C LEU A 125 -18.39 8.24 -24.11
N GLU A 126 -19.18 9.27 -24.48
CA GLU A 126 -18.70 10.65 -24.63
C GLU A 126 -19.68 11.60 -23.96
N TYR A 127 -19.17 12.52 -23.15
CA TYR A 127 -19.93 13.58 -22.48
C TYR A 127 -19.45 14.93 -22.97
N THR A 128 -20.36 15.76 -23.47
CA THR A 128 -20.06 17.18 -23.71
C THR A 128 -19.85 17.91 -22.37
N ASP A 129 -19.31 19.12 -22.40
CA ASP A 129 -19.14 19.93 -21.20
C ASP A 129 -20.49 20.29 -20.55
N GLU A 130 -21.53 20.53 -21.36
CA GLU A 130 -22.88 20.78 -20.89
C GLU A 130 -23.51 19.56 -20.22
N GLU A 131 -23.37 18.37 -20.82
CA GLU A 131 -23.85 17.11 -20.24
C GLU A 131 -23.13 16.81 -18.95
N TYR A 132 -21.80 17.01 -18.92
CA TYR A 132 -21.01 16.82 -17.72
C TYR A 132 -21.44 17.74 -16.58
N ALA A 133 -21.67 19.03 -16.89
CA ALA A 133 -22.16 20.01 -15.91
C ALA A 133 -23.56 19.65 -15.39
N ALA A 134 -24.44 19.13 -16.26
CA ALA A 134 -25.78 18.69 -15.86
C ALA A 134 -25.72 17.47 -14.91
N GLU A 135 -24.74 16.54 -15.08
CA GLU A 135 -24.54 15.43 -14.15
C GLU A 135 -24.01 15.90 -12.79
N ILE A 136 -23.16 16.93 -12.76
CA ILE A 136 -22.72 17.55 -11.49
C ILE A 136 -23.91 18.17 -10.75
N GLU A 137 -24.83 18.80 -11.45
CA GLU A 137 -26.04 19.37 -10.81
C GLU A 137 -26.92 18.26 -10.21
N LYS A 138 -27.10 17.13 -10.88
CA LYS A 138 -27.81 15.96 -10.31
C LYS A 138 -27.12 15.44 -9.04
N ILE A 139 -25.77 15.43 -9.02
CA ILE A 139 -25.04 15.09 -7.80
C ILE A 139 -25.39 16.07 -6.69
N ARG A 140 -25.38 17.37 -6.96
CA ARG A 140 -25.73 18.43 -6.00
C ARG A 140 -27.16 18.25 -5.48
N GLU A 141 -28.13 18.07 -6.35
CA GLU A 141 -29.55 17.88 -5.99
C GLU A 141 -29.76 16.70 -5.03
N ARG A 142 -28.95 15.64 -5.16
CA ARG A 142 -29.06 14.45 -4.29
C ARG A 142 -28.18 14.55 -3.04
N PHE A 143 -27.01 15.17 -3.15
CA PHE A 143 -26.02 15.19 -2.08
C PHE A 143 -26.29 16.27 -1.03
N VAL A 144 -26.76 17.45 -1.42
CA VAL A 144 -27.06 18.55 -0.48
C VAL A 144 -28.14 18.17 0.55
N PRO A 145 -29.27 17.53 0.19
CA PRO A 145 -30.23 17.03 1.20
C PRO A 145 -29.59 16.08 2.20
N PHE A 146 -28.70 15.18 1.77
CA PHE A 146 -27.99 14.27 2.66
C PHE A 146 -27.03 15.05 3.60
N LEU A 147 -26.30 16.06 3.10
CA LEU A 147 -25.45 16.91 3.94
C LEU A 147 -26.28 17.62 5.03
N ASN A 148 -27.51 18.05 4.70
CA ASN A 148 -28.41 18.68 5.68
C ASN A 148 -28.88 17.71 6.76
N ILE A 149 -29.13 16.44 6.43
CA ILE A 149 -29.39 15.40 7.42
C ILE A 149 -28.18 15.22 8.33
N CYS A 150 -26.97 15.11 7.75
CA CYS A 150 -25.73 14.98 8.50
C CYS A 150 -25.49 16.16 9.45
N LYS A 151 -25.74 17.41 8.99
CA LYS A 151 -25.66 18.62 9.84
C LYS A 151 -26.63 18.53 11.01
N ALA A 152 -27.87 18.08 10.78
CA ALA A 152 -28.90 18.00 11.82
C ALA A 152 -28.56 16.97 12.91
N HIS A 153 -27.80 15.92 12.59
CA HIS A 153 -27.42 14.85 13.51
C HIS A 153 -25.97 14.93 14.01
N GLY A 154 -25.16 15.88 13.53
CA GLY A 154 -23.73 15.96 13.84
C GLY A 154 -22.92 14.79 13.29
N THR A 155 -23.36 14.23 12.15
CA THR A 155 -22.74 13.07 11.52
C THR A 155 -21.70 13.49 10.51
N ALA A 156 -20.48 13.01 10.65
CA ALA A 156 -19.41 13.21 9.69
C ALA A 156 -19.62 12.35 8.43
N ILE A 157 -19.02 12.75 7.33
CA ILE A 157 -19.03 11.95 6.10
C ILE A 157 -17.62 11.51 5.71
N ARG A 158 -17.53 10.35 5.05
CA ARG A 158 -16.32 9.95 4.36
C ARG A 158 -16.62 9.80 2.86
N ILE A 159 -15.95 10.61 2.06
CA ILE A 159 -15.92 10.48 0.61
C ILE A 159 -14.86 9.45 0.26
N GLY A 160 -15.30 8.26 -0.15
CA GLY A 160 -14.43 7.10 -0.34
C GLY A 160 -14.41 6.62 -1.78
N VAL A 161 -13.40 7.04 -2.55
CA VAL A 161 -13.16 6.62 -3.93
C VAL A 161 -12.33 5.34 -3.94
N ASN A 162 -12.73 4.37 -4.76
CA ASN A 162 -11.98 3.15 -5.01
C ASN A 162 -11.61 3.08 -6.50
N HIS A 163 -10.38 2.66 -6.78
CA HIS A 163 -9.96 2.29 -8.13
C HIS A 163 -10.88 1.20 -8.69
N GLY A 164 -11.22 1.29 -9.97
CA GLY A 164 -12.14 0.35 -10.61
C GLY A 164 -13.63 0.57 -10.33
N SER A 165 -14.03 1.50 -9.43
CA SER A 165 -15.45 1.86 -9.19
C SER A 165 -15.75 3.33 -9.47
N LEU A 166 -15.16 3.89 -10.52
CA LEU A 166 -15.46 5.23 -11.02
C LEU A 166 -16.74 5.24 -11.86
N SER A 167 -17.44 6.36 -11.90
CA SER A 167 -18.63 6.53 -12.75
C SER A 167 -18.28 6.56 -14.24
N ASP A 168 -19.25 6.21 -15.12
CA ASP A 168 -19.05 6.23 -16.58
C ASP A 168 -18.62 7.61 -17.08
N ARG A 169 -19.11 8.66 -16.47
CA ARG A 169 -18.76 10.06 -16.77
C ARG A 169 -17.28 10.35 -16.49
N ILE A 170 -16.77 9.92 -15.34
CA ILE A 170 -15.34 10.05 -14.99
C ILE A 170 -14.48 9.18 -15.90
N MET A 171 -14.91 7.92 -16.13
CA MET A 171 -14.21 6.98 -17.01
C MET A 171 -14.10 7.51 -18.45
N SER A 172 -15.14 8.13 -18.95
CA SER A 172 -15.17 8.73 -20.30
C SER A 172 -14.17 9.89 -20.44
N ARG A 173 -14.08 10.77 -19.44
CA ARG A 173 -13.26 11.99 -19.52
C ARG A 173 -11.81 11.79 -19.10
N TYR A 174 -11.56 10.97 -18.08
CA TYR A 174 -10.26 10.82 -17.42
C TYR A 174 -9.69 9.39 -17.49
N GLY A 175 -10.53 8.39 -17.82
CA GLY A 175 -10.16 6.98 -17.72
C GLY A 175 -10.06 6.49 -16.27
N ASP A 176 -9.60 5.27 -16.09
CA ASP A 176 -9.31 4.66 -14.78
C ASP A 176 -7.89 5.06 -14.32
N THR A 177 -7.72 6.34 -14.05
CA THR A 177 -6.42 6.98 -13.78
C THR A 177 -6.40 7.67 -12.42
N PRO A 178 -5.23 7.99 -11.87
CA PRO A 178 -5.10 8.85 -10.68
C PRO A 178 -5.86 10.18 -10.82
N GLU A 179 -5.79 10.79 -11.99
CA GLU A 179 -6.48 12.05 -12.32
C GLU A 179 -8.01 11.88 -12.26
N GLY A 180 -8.54 10.76 -12.77
CA GLY A 180 -9.98 10.44 -12.70
C GLY A 180 -10.44 10.19 -11.26
N MET A 181 -9.66 9.48 -10.46
CA MET A 181 -9.96 9.25 -9.05
C MET A 181 -9.98 10.57 -8.25
N VAL A 182 -9.02 11.47 -8.50
CA VAL A 182 -8.96 12.79 -7.87
C VAL A 182 -10.13 13.66 -8.32
N ALA A 183 -10.45 13.70 -9.62
CA ALA A 183 -11.59 14.45 -10.15
C ALA A 183 -12.90 14.00 -9.50
N SER A 184 -13.15 12.69 -9.44
CA SER A 184 -14.32 12.10 -8.77
C SER A 184 -14.45 12.53 -7.30
N CYS A 185 -13.34 12.63 -6.58
CA CYS A 185 -13.33 13.11 -5.20
C CYS A 185 -13.61 14.61 -5.11
N MET A 186 -12.90 15.41 -5.91
CA MET A 186 -12.95 16.87 -5.85
C MET A 186 -14.34 17.46 -6.17
N GLU A 187 -15.12 16.80 -7.02
CA GLU A 187 -16.51 17.21 -7.31
C GLU A 187 -17.36 17.27 -6.04
N PHE A 188 -17.29 16.22 -5.21
CA PHE A 188 -18.00 16.18 -3.93
C PHE A 188 -17.42 17.14 -2.89
N LEU A 189 -16.09 17.30 -2.85
CA LEU A 189 -15.44 18.23 -1.91
C LEU A 189 -15.81 19.68 -2.18
N ARG A 190 -15.93 20.07 -3.45
CA ARG A 190 -16.37 21.43 -3.82
C ARG A 190 -17.78 21.71 -3.32
N ILE A 191 -18.70 20.73 -3.46
CA ILE A 191 -20.06 20.85 -2.91
C ILE A 191 -20.02 20.96 -1.37
N CYS A 192 -19.22 20.12 -0.68
CA CYS A 192 -19.08 20.22 0.79
C CYS A 192 -18.59 21.60 1.24
N ARG A 193 -17.62 22.19 0.52
CA ARG A 193 -17.11 23.54 0.80
C ARG A 193 -18.17 24.61 0.58
N GLU A 194 -18.90 24.55 -0.54
CA GLU A 194 -19.98 25.50 -0.88
C GLU A 194 -21.11 25.43 0.14
N GLU A 195 -21.45 24.24 0.62
CA GLU A 195 -22.45 24.01 1.66
C GLU A 195 -21.94 24.26 3.08
N ASN A 196 -20.70 24.70 3.27
CA ASN A 196 -20.07 24.89 4.58
C ASN A 196 -20.18 23.65 5.48
N PHE A 197 -19.85 22.47 4.92
CA PHE A 197 -19.83 21.21 5.64
C PHE A 197 -18.37 20.82 5.96
N PRO A 198 -17.88 20.98 7.22
CA PRO A 198 -16.48 20.79 7.57
C PRO A 198 -16.13 19.33 7.91
N ASP A 199 -17.09 18.52 8.38
CA ASP A 199 -16.84 17.19 8.95
C ASP A 199 -16.70 16.13 7.86
N VAL A 200 -15.71 16.34 7.00
CA VAL A 200 -15.41 15.49 5.85
C VAL A 200 -14.09 14.77 6.05
N VAL A 201 -14.10 13.46 5.83
CA VAL A 201 -12.92 12.60 5.72
C VAL A 201 -12.83 12.09 4.29
N ILE A 202 -11.62 11.91 3.77
CA ILE A 202 -11.44 11.44 2.41
C ILE A 202 -10.66 10.12 2.41
N SER A 203 -11.01 9.22 1.53
CA SER A 203 -10.15 8.07 1.23
C SER A 203 -10.11 7.82 -0.28
N ILE A 204 -8.90 7.57 -0.78
CA ILE A 204 -8.68 6.99 -2.09
C ILE A 204 -7.96 5.67 -1.87
N LYS A 205 -8.49 4.60 -2.44
CA LYS A 205 -7.98 3.25 -2.26
C LYS A 205 -7.80 2.54 -3.60
N ALA A 206 -6.72 1.77 -3.68
CA ALA A 206 -6.43 0.86 -4.77
C ALA A 206 -5.71 -0.38 -4.22
N SER A 207 -5.79 -1.49 -4.94
CA SER A 207 -4.99 -2.70 -4.67
C SER A 207 -3.55 -2.54 -5.14
N ASN A 208 -3.31 -1.69 -6.14
CA ASN A 208 -1.99 -1.32 -6.63
C ASN A 208 -1.43 -0.17 -5.80
N THR A 209 -0.34 -0.41 -5.07
CA THR A 209 0.30 0.56 -4.18
C THR A 209 0.83 1.78 -4.92
N VAL A 210 1.36 1.60 -6.14
CA VAL A 210 1.89 2.69 -7.00
C VAL A 210 0.75 3.66 -7.35
N VAL A 211 -0.39 3.13 -7.82
CA VAL A 211 -1.58 3.91 -8.14
C VAL A 211 -2.11 4.64 -6.91
N MET A 212 -2.22 3.92 -5.77
CA MET A 212 -2.75 4.46 -4.52
C MET A 212 -1.91 5.64 -4.02
N VAL A 213 -0.58 5.47 -3.92
CA VAL A 213 0.33 6.52 -3.41
C VAL A 213 0.35 7.72 -4.34
N ARG A 214 0.47 7.50 -5.64
CA ARG A 214 0.43 8.57 -6.65
C ARG A 214 -0.86 9.36 -6.57
N THR A 215 -2.01 8.67 -6.48
CA THR A 215 -3.33 9.31 -6.43
C THR A 215 -3.52 10.15 -5.17
N VAL A 216 -3.10 9.64 -4.00
CA VAL A 216 -3.23 10.38 -2.74
C VAL A 216 -2.30 11.60 -2.72
N ARG A 217 -1.07 11.49 -3.22
CA ARG A 217 -0.16 12.65 -3.40
C ARG A 217 -0.76 13.70 -4.34
N LEU A 218 -1.35 13.26 -5.45
CA LEU A 218 -2.05 14.15 -6.40
C LEU A 218 -3.25 14.83 -5.75
N LEU A 219 -4.06 14.09 -4.99
CA LEU A 219 -5.20 14.64 -4.27
C LEU A 219 -4.78 15.73 -3.28
N VAL A 220 -3.73 15.48 -2.48
CA VAL A 220 -3.20 16.46 -1.52
C VAL A 220 -2.77 17.72 -2.26
N ARG A 221 -2.01 17.60 -3.34
CA ARG A 221 -1.57 18.74 -4.16
C ARG A 221 -2.76 19.52 -4.74
N THR A 222 -3.80 18.83 -5.22
CA THR A 222 -4.99 19.45 -5.78
C THR A 222 -5.83 20.17 -4.72
N MET A 223 -6.01 19.55 -3.56
CA MET A 223 -6.70 20.16 -2.43
C MET A 223 -5.98 21.42 -1.92
N GLU A 224 -4.65 21.36 -1.78
CA GLU A 224 -3.84 22.51 -1.36
C GLU A 224 -3.96 23.67 -2.35
N ALA A 225 -3.98 23.40 -3.66
CA ALA A 225 -4.17 24.41 -4.69
C ALA A 225 -5.56 25.10 -4.60
N GLU A 226 -6.57 24.42 -4.08
CA GLU A 226 -7.91 24.95 -3.84
C GLU A 226 -8.14 25.38 -2.37
N ASN A 227 -7.09 25.45 -1.55
CA ASN A 227 -7.15 25.79 -0.11
C ASN A 227 -8.09 24.86 0.69
N MET A 228 -8.05 23.56 0.40
CA MET A 228 -8.77 22.52 1.13
C MET A 228 -7.77 21.66 1.91
N HIS A 229 -8.09 21.35 3.17
CA HIS A 229 -7.17 20.62 4.07
C HIS A 229 -7.87 19.46 4.79
N TYR A 230 -8.83 18.81 4.18
CA TYR A 230 -9.58 17.72 4.81
C TYR A 230 -8.67 16.56 5.24
N PRO A 231 -9.01 15.87 6.36
CA PRO A 231 -8.28 14.70 6.84
C PRO A 231 -8.43 13.50 5.90
N LEU A 232 -7.39 12.66 5.89
CA LEU A 232 -7.24 11.53 4.99
C LEU A 232 -7.26 10.19 5.75
N HIS A 233 -8.08 9.27 5.26
CA HIS A 233 -8.09 7.87 5.66
C HIS A 233 -7.32 7.03 4.63
N LEU A 234 -6.22 6.43 5.06
CA LEU A 234 -5.36 5.63 4.20
C LEU A 234 -5.69 4.13 4.30
N GLY A 235 -5.50 3.42 3.21
CA GLY A 235 -5.62 1.96 3.17
C GLY A 235 -5.37 1.42 1.77
N VAL A 236 -4.68 0.29 1.70
CA VAL A 236 -4.57 -0.51 0.48
C VAL A 236 -5.75 -1.49 0.47
N THR A 237 -6.50 -1.56 -0.63
CA THR A 237 -7.56 -2.56 -0.78
C THR A 237 -6.97 -3.89 -1.21
N GLU A 238 -7.63 -4.98 -0.82
CA GLU A 238 -7.27 -6.33 -1.25
C GLU A 238 -5.77 -6.62 -1.10
N ALA A 239 -5.22 -6.27 0.08
CA ALA A 239 -3.79 -6.41 0.34
C ALA A 239 -3.36 -7.88 0.45
N GLY A 240 -4.27 -8.77 0.79
CA GLY A 240 -4.00 -10.18 0.98
C GLY A 240 -3.92 -10.58 2.45
N ASP A 241 -3.36 -11.74 2.71
CA ASP A 241 -3.19 -12.33 4.03
C ASP A 241 -1.70 -12.48 4.39
N GLY A 242 -1.43 -12.80 5.64
CA GLY A 242 -0.10 -13.14 6.14
C GLY A 242 0.95 -12.05 5.87
N GLU A 243 2.12 -12.49 5.43
CA GLU A 243 3.26 -11.62 5.11
C GLU A 243 2.95 -10.64 3.99
N ASP A 244 2.34 -11.12 2.89
CA ASP A 244 2.05 -10.29 1.71
C ASP A 244 1.10 -9.14 2.04
N GLY A 245 0.05 -9.40 2.84
CA GLY A 245 -0.90 -8.38 3.26
C GLY A 245 -0.26 -7.29 4.12
N ARG A 246 0.63 -7.69 5.03
CA ARG A 246 1.38 -6.77 5.91
C ARG A 246 2.35 -5.91 5.12
N ILE A 247 3.18 -6.52 4.28
CA ILE A 247 4.17 -5.82 3.45
C ILE A 247 3.47 -4.86 2.49
N LYS A 248 2.42 -5.31 1.77
CA LYS A 248 1.69 -4.48 0.82
C LYS A 248 1.00 -3.29 1.48
N SER A 249 0.39 -3.51 2.65
CA SER A 249 -0.21 -2.43 3.45
C SER A 249 0.85 -1.44 3.94
N ALA A 250 1.99 -1.92 4.46
CA ALA A 250 3.06 -1.07 4.94
C ALA A 250 3.75 -0.29 3.81
N VAL A 251 3.92 -0.87 2.62
CA VAL A 251 4.41 -0.14 1.43
C VAL A 251 3.48 1.03 1.10
N GLY A 252 2.18 0.78 0.93
CA GLY A 252 1.25 1.83 0.50
C GLY A 252 0.96 2.87 1.60
N ILE A 253 0.55 2.42 2.78
CA ILE A 253 0.22 3.30 3.92
C ILE A 253 1.49 3.94 4.47
N GLY A 254 2.56 3.16 4.69
CA GLY A 254 3.80 3.63 5.26
C GLY A 254 4.47 4.71 4.43
N THR A 255 4.44 4.61 3.09
CA THR A 255 4.94 5.65 2.19
C THR A 255 4.24 6.99 2.42
N LEU A 256 2.92 7.00 2.47
CA LEU A 256 2.15 8.23 2.70
C LEU A 256 2.35 8.78 4.10
N LEU A 257 2.41 7.91 5.10
CA LEU A 257 2.73 8.33 6.47
C LEU A 257 4.16 8.91 6.56
N CYS A 258 5.15 8.36 5.85
CA CYS A 258 6.50 8.93 5.75
C CYS A 258 6.50 10.34 5.13
N ASP A 259 5.56 10.61 4.21
CA ASP A 259 5.33 11.94 3.64
C ASP A 259 4.57 12.90 4.59
N GLY A 260 4.20 12.44 5.78
CA GLY A 260 3.37 13.16 6.74
C GLY A 260 1.88 13.18 6.38
N ILE A 261 1.44 12.37 5.42
CA ILE A 261 0.05 12.30 4.94
C ILE A 261 -0.69 11.16 5.65
N GLY A 262 -1.85 11.47 6.23
CA GLY A 262 -2.75 10.49 6.83
C GLY A 262 -3.16 10.84 8.27
N ASP A 263 -4.47 10.73 8.52
CA ASP A 263 -5.10 11.06 9.80
C ASP A 263 -5.79 9.84 10.41
N THR A 264 -6.10 8.84 9.59
CA THR A 264 -6.53 7.51 10.02
C THR A 264 -6.08 6.48 9.00
N ILE A 265 -5.87 5.25 9.47
CA ILE A 265 -5.48 4.13 8.61
C ILE A 265 -6.37 2.91 8.84
N ARG A 266 -6.48 2.09 7.80
CA ARG A 266 -6.93 0.70 7.90
C ARG A 266 -5.96 -0.20 7.15
N VAL A 267 -5.34 -1.13 7.86
CA VAL A 267 -4.71 -2.30 7.26
C VAL A 267 -5.82 -3.27 6.87
N SER A 268 -5.82 -3.77 5.63
CA SER A 268 -6.88 -4.63 5.13
C SER A 268 -6.32 -6.03 4.90
N LEU A 269 -6.49 -6.91 5.89
CA LEU A 269 -6.02 -8.29 5.83
C LEU A 269 -7.17 -9.25 5.55
N SER A 270 -6.88 -10.32 4.80
CA SER A 270 -7.82 -11.44 4.60
C SER A 270 -7.76 -12.40 5.80
N GLU A 271 -7.87 -11.83 7.00
CA GLU A 271 -7.81 -12.48 8.31
C GLU A 271 -8.99 -11.98 9.17
N ASP A 272 -9.09 -12.39 10.43
CA ASP A 272 -10.08 -11.85 11.34
C ASP A 272 -9.83 -10.35 11.57
N PRO A 273 -10.89 -9.52 11.62
CA PRO A 273 -10.74 -8.07 11.73
C PRO A 273 -9.90 -7.61 12.92
N GLU A 274 -9.92 -8.36 14.01
CA GLU A 274 -9.17 -8.09 15.24
C GLU A 274 -7.65 -8.09 15.00
N ALA A 275 -7.16 -8.84 14.02
CA ALA A 275 -5.73 -8.89 13.66
C ALA A 275 -5.23 -7.60 13.01
N GLU A 276 -6.12 -6.78 12.42
CA GLU A 276 -5.74 -5.54 11.72
C GLU A 276 -5.20 -4.46 12.69
N MET A 277 -5.72 -4.33 13.92
CA MET A 277 -5.39 -3.25 14.83
C MET A 277 -3.94 -3.29 15.35
N PRO A 278 -3.41 -4.42 15.83
CA PRO A 278 -2.01 -4.48 16.26
C PRO A 278 -1.04 -4.13 15.13
N VAL A 279 -1.29 -4.64 13.92
CA VAL A 279 -0.48 -4.33 12.72
C VAL A 279 -0.50 -2.84 12.42
N ALA A 280 -1.69 -2.23 12.41
CA ALA A 280 -1.87 -0.81 12.16
C ALA A 280 -1.17 0.04 13.23
N ARG A 281 -1.27 -0.35 14.51
CA ARG A 281 -0.62 0.36 15.62
C ARG A 281 0.90 0.32 15.51
N LYS A 282 1.48 -0.86 15.28
CA LYS A 282 2.93 -1.02 15.07
C LYS A 282 3.44 -0.12 13.94
N LEU A 283 2.71 -0.07 12.82
CA LEU A 283 3.08 0.79 11.68
C LEU A 283 3.04 2.27 12.04
N VAL A 284 1.96 2.74 12.68
CA VAL A 284 1.82 4.15 13.11
C VAL A 284 2.91 4.52 14.11
N ASP A 285 3.16 3.68 15.11
CA ASP A 285 4.14 3.95 16.15
C ASP A 285 5.56 4.03 15.56
N TYR A 286 5.91 3.11 14.64
CA TYR A 286 7.19 3.18 13.93
C TYR A 286 7.36 4.48 13.13
N ILE A 287 6.33 4.93 12.43
CA ILE A 287 6.41 6.19 11.67
C ILE A 287 6.60 7.39 12.63
N ARG A 288 5.92 7.37 13.79
CA ARG A 288 6.03 8.43 14.80
C ARG A 288 7.40 8.50 15.47
N GLU A 289 8.18 7.43 15.49
CA GLU A 289 9.58 7.47 15.94
C GLU A 289 10.43 8.52 15.21
N ARG A 290 10.02 8.96 14.00
CA ARG A 290 10.66 10.02 13.23
C ARG A 290 10.39 11.43 13.76
N GLU A 291 9.39 11.62 14.62
CA GLU A 291 9.06 12.93 15.19
C GLU A 291 10.28 13.54 15.92
N ASN A 292 10.48 14.83 15.74
CA ASN A 292 11.59 15.58 16.38
C ASN A 292 13.00 15.03 16.03
N HIS A 293 13.18 14.45 14.84
CA HIS A 293 14.50 14.05 14.39
C HIS A 293 15.41 15.27 14.12
N ARG A 294 16.72 15.06 14.10
CA ARG A 294 17.66 16.10 13.70
C ARG A 294 17.36 16.55 12.25
N PRO A 295 17.33 17.86 11.96
CA PRO A 295 17.07 18.35 10.61
C PRO A 295 18.04 17.80 9.57
N ILE A 296 17.50 17.42 8.41
CA ILE A 296 18.25 17.00 7.24
C ILE A 296 18.30 18.20 6.29
N GLU A 297 19.50 18.74 6.08
CA GLU A 297 19.72 19.81 5.14
C GLU A 297 19.89 19.23 3.73
N ALA A 298 18.86 19.33 2.92
CA ALA A 298 18.83 18.82 1.56
C ALA A 298 17.91 19.65 0.68
N SER A 299 18.16 19.57 -0.64
CA SER A 299 17.33 20.21 -1.65
C SER A 299 16.83 19.18 -2.65
N MET A 300 15.63 19.38 -3.16
CA MET A 300 15.05 18.53 -4.19
C MET A 300 15.72 18.81 -5.54
N ALA A 301 16.03 17.75 -6.27
CA ALA A 301 16.60 17.88 -7.61
C ALA A 301 15.61 18.60 -8.54
N PRO A 302 16.10 19.54 -9.38
CA PRO A 302 15.25 20.25 -10.34
C PRO A 302 14.48 19.29 -11.24
N GLY A 303 13.18 19.54 -11.42
CA GLY A 303 12.30 18.72 -12.27
C GLY A 303 11.80 17.41 -11.62
N PHE A 304 12.18 17.10 -10.39
CA PHE A 304 11.64 15.95 -9.69
C PHE A 304 10.20 16.23 -9.25
N ASP A 305 9.27 15.35 -9.65
CA ASP A 305 7.86 15.42 -9.24
C ASP A 305 7.50 14.24 -8.32
N THR A 306 7.14 14.53 -7.08
CA THR A 306 6.74 13.54 -6.09
C THR A 306 5.44 12.80 -6.44
N VAL A 307 4.63 13.33 -7.35
CA VAL A 307 3.38 12.71 -7.84
C VAL A 307 3.67 11.82 -9.05
N ALA A 308 4.41 12.33 -10.03
CA ALA A 308 4.73 11.63 -11.28
C ALA A 308 6.15 11.05 -11.22
N THR A 309 6.43 10.27 -10.17
CA THR A 309 7.74 9.63 -9.99
C THR A 309 8.04 8.65 -11.12
N CYS A 310 9.30 8.69 -11.59
CA CYS A 310 9.83 7.74 -12.54
C CYS A 310 11.08 7.10 -11.95
N ARG A 311 11.36 5.84 -12.32
CA ARG A 311 12.57 5.18 -11.87
C ARG A 311 13.80 5.96 -12.34
N ARG A 312 14.71 6.27 -11.40
CA ARG A 312 16.02 6.86 -11.74
C ARG A 312 16.80 5.88 -12.60
N ILE A 313 17.29 6.35 -13.73
CA ILE A 313 18.16 5.55 -14.60
C ILE A 313 19.60 5.73 -14.12
N SER A 314 20.21 4.66 -13.65
CA SER A 314 21.63 4.54 -13.32
C SER A 314 22.39 3.89 -14.48
N ARG A 315 23.73 3.99 -14.47
CA ARG A 315 24.54 3.14 -15.36
C ARG A 315 24.40 1.66 -14.96
N VAL A 316 24.74 0.77 -15.88
CA VAL A 316 24.74 -0.67 -15.62
C VAL A 316 26.12 -1.12 -15.16
N VAL A 317 26.19 -1.85 -14.05
CA VAL A 317 27.41 -2.50 -13.54
C VAL A 317 27.06 -3.97 -13.26
N GLU A 318 27.59 -4.89 -14.06
CA GLU A 318 27.38 -6.35 -13.89
C GLU A 318 25.90 -6.78 -13.69
N GLY A 319 24.98 -6.14 -14.42
CA GLY A 319 23.54 -6.42 -14.32
C GLY A 319 22.81 -5.66 -13.21
N ILE A 320 23.49 -4.77 -12.48
CA ILE A 320 22.87 -3.87 -11.48
C ILE A 320 22.67 -2.51 -12.12
N GLY A 321 21.48 -1.93 -12.01
CA GLY A 321 21.14 -0.60 -12.53
C GLY A 321 20.47 -0.61 -13.91
N GLY A 322 20.36 0.55 -14.54
CA GLY A 322 19.67 0.76 -15.80
C GLY A 322 18.20 0.31 -15.74
N THR A 323 17.80 -0.55 -16.66
CA THR A 323 16.46 -1.12 -16.74
C THR A 323 16.33 -2.51 -16.10
N PHE A 324 17.43 -3.04 -15.54
CA PHE A 324 17.38 -4.33 -14.87
C PHE A 324 16.49 -4.27 -13.61
N PRO A 325 15.81 -5.37 -13.25
CA PRO A 325 15.11 -5.45 -11.99
C PRO A 325 16.06 -5.19 -10.81
N PRO A 326 15.60 -4.54 -9.72
CA PRO A 326 16.42 -4.35 -8.53
C PRO A 326 16.91 -5.69 -7.97
N VAL A 327 18.19 -5.75 -7.60
CA VAL A 327 18.80 -6.95 -7.03
C VAL A 327 18.49 -7.08 -5.53
N VAL A 328 18.56 -8.32 -5.01
CA VAL A 328 18.49 -8.63 -3.59
C VAL A 328 19.85 -9.09 -3.12
N ILE A 329 20.41 -8.40 -2.13
CA ILE A 329 21.64 -8.79 -1.43
C ILE A 329 21.27 -9.30 -0.04
N SER A 330 21.52 -10.56 0.20
CA SER A 330 21.28 -11.19 1.51
C SER A 330 22.50 -11.03 2.41
N ASP A 331 22.30 -10.56 3.64
CA ASP A 331 23.37 -10.50 4.64
C ASP A 331 23.49 -11.84 5.37
N ARG A 332 24.61 -12.53 5.14
CA ARG A 332 24.97 -13.80 5.74
C ARG A 332 26.26 -13.71 6.59
N SER A 333 26.64 -12.51 7.00
CA SER A 333 27.83 -12.28 7.81
C SER A 333 27.78 -12.93 9.20
N SER A 334 26.61 -13.36 9.64
CA SER A 334 26.39 -14.15 10.86
C SER A 334 26.70 -15.64 10.71
N GLY A 335 26.90 -16.13 9.47
CA GLY A 335 27.15 -17.55 9.19
C GLY A 335 25.88 -18.39 9.02
N ASP A 336 24.71 -17.78 8.93
CA ASP A 336 23.44 -18.46 8.57
C ASP A 336 23.37 -18.58 7.04
N PHE A 337 23.39 -19.81 6.51
CA PHE A 337 23.33 -20.13 5.08
C PHE A 337 22.09 -20.94 4.70
N GLU A 338 21.00 -20.76 5.41
CA GLU A 338 19.70 -21.30 5.02
C GLU A 338 19.04 -20.40 3.96
N PHE A 339 18.51 -21.00 2.90
CA PHE A 339 17.87 -20.30 1.78
C PHE A 339 16.49 -20.86 1.48
N ASP A 340 15.56 -19.98 1.17
CA ASP A 340 14.26 -20.34 0.63
C ASP A 340 14.35 -20.40 -0.91
N HIS A 341 13.98 -21.53 -1.50
CA HIS A 341 14.01 -21.76 -2.94
C HIS A 341 13.15 -20.79 -3.76
N LEU A 342 12.13 -20.20 -3.14
CA LEU A 342 11.26 -19.21 -3.78
C LEU A 342 11.81 -17.77 -3.71
N SER A 343 12.83 -17.54 -2.83
CA SER A 343 13.38 -16.22 -2.54
C SER A 343 14.91 -16.25 -2.52
N LEU A 344 15.51 -16.85 -3.56
CA LEU A 344 16.98 -16.89 -3.67
C LEU A 344 17.55 -15.50 -3.97
N PRO A 345 18.46 -14.99 -3.14
CA PRO A 345 19.11 -13.70 -3.35
C PRO A 345 20.04 -13.72 -4.58
N ASP A 346 20.25 -12.56 -5.19
CA ASP A 346 21.17 -12.41 -6.33
C ASP A 346 22.64 -12.34 -5.87
N TYR A 347 22.86 -11.80 -4.65
CA TYR A 347 24.18 -11.67 -4.02
C TYR A 347 24.08 -12.03 -2.54
N ILE A 348 25.21 -12.45 -1.99
CA ILE A 348 25.35 -12.81 -0.56
C ILE A 348 26.51 -12.02 0.02
N TYR A 349 26.24 -11.19 1.03
CA TYR A 349 27.30 -10.53 1.81
C TYR A 349 27.74 -11.46 2.95
N ILE A 350 29.02 -11.85 2.94
CA ILE A 350 29.62 -12.76 3.91
C ILE A 350 30.59 -12.04 4.88
N GLY A 351 30.84 -10.75 4.67
CA GLY A 351 31.76 -9.99 5.52
C GLY A 351 33.19 -10.50 5.44
N LYS A 352 33.65 -11.11 6.51
CA LYS A 352 35.05 -11.56 6.70
C LYS A 352 35.28 -13.04 6.42
N GLU A 353 34.28 -13.83 6.59
CA GLU A 353 34.40 -15.29 6.54
C GLU A 353 34.03 -15.82 5.15
N ASP A 354 34.88 -16.69 4.63
CA ASP A 354 34.66 -17.42 3.40
C ASP A 354 34.22 -18.84 3.76
N PRO A 355 32.94 -19.17 3.71
CA PRO A 355 32.49 -20.51 4.04
C PRO A 355 32.89 -21.50 2.94
N ASP A 356 33.57 -22.57 3.34
CA ASP A 356 34.05 -23.62 2.43
C ASP A 356 32.93 -24.41 1.70
N ASN A 357 31.65 -24.14 2.01
CA ASN A 357 30.51 -24.96 1.59
C ASN A 357 29.42 -24.21 0.80
N LEU A 358 29.64 -22.96 0.36
CA LEU A 358 28.68 -22.29 -0.49
C LEU A 358 28.75 -22.82 -1.92
N PRO A 359 27.59 -23.04 -2.57
CA PRO A 359 27.55 -23.41 -3.99
C PRO A 359 28.26 -22.36 -4.86
N ASP A 360 29.05 -22.78 -5.85
CA ASP A 360 29.82 -21.92 -6.76
C ASP A 360 28.98 -20.94 -7.58
N ASN A 361 27.66 -21.11 -7.63
CA ASN A 361 26.74 -20.26 -8.36
C ASN A 361 26.34 -18.98 -7.61
N PHE A 362 26.66 -18.83 -6.32
CA PHE A 362 26.39 -17.62 -5.58
C PHE A 362 27.43 -16.53 -5.86
N ARG A 363 26.97 -15.29 -6.00
CA ARG A 363 27.82 -14.09 -6.12
C ARG A 363 28.02 -13.49 -4.73
N LEU A 364 29.27 -13.37 -4.31
CA LEU A 364 29.65 -13.04 -2.95
C LEU A 364 30.14 -11.60 -2.81
N LEU A 365 29.74 -10.90 -1.76
CA LEU A 365 30.32 -9.65 -1.32
C LEU A 365 31.21 -9.94 -0.09
N VAL A 366 32.47 -9.53 -0.17
CA VAL A 366 33.49 -9.73 0.87
C VAL A 366 34.07 -8.39 1.25
N ASP A 367 34.28 -8.11 2.54
CA ASP A 367 34.97 -6.88 2.96
C ASP A 367 36.32 -6.74 2.24
N ALA A 368 36.65 -5.57 1.73
CA ALA A 368 37.79 -5.37 0.83
C ALA A 368 39.12 -5.91 1.35
N HIS A 369 39.40 -5.76 2.66
CA HIS A 369 40.61 -6.26 3.29
C HIS A 369 40.72 -7.80 3.35
N PHE A 370 39.60 -8.51 3.25
CA PHE A 370 39.54 -9.98 3.26
C PHE A 370 39.29 -10.57 1.86
N TRP A 371 39.02 -9.70 0.89
CA TRP A 371 38.72 -10.12 -0.47
C TRP A 371 39.95 -10.77 -1.14
N LYS A 372 39.69 -11.86 -1.83
CA LYS A 372 40.65 -12.53 -2.72
C LYS A 372 40.06 -12.62 -4.10
N GLU A 373 40.88 -12.37 -5.11
CA GLU A 373 40.47 -12.42 -6.50
C GLU A 373 39.92 -13.81 -6.88
N ARG A 374 38.65 -13.84 -7.23
CA ARG A 374 37.94 -15.00 -7.80
C ARG A 374 36.70 -14.55 -8.56
N PRO A 375 36.20 -15.33 -9.56
CA PRO A 375 35.18 -14.88 -10.50
C PRO A 375 33.84 -14.50 -9.87
N ASN A 376 33.48 -15.09 -8.72
CA ASN A 376 32.18 -14.92 -8.07
C ASN A 376 32.23 -14.09 -6.77
N ALA A 377 33.38 -13.48 -6.43
CA ALA A 377 33.52 -12.66 -5.23
C ALA A 377 33.94 -11.23 -5.55
N PHE A 378 33.29 -10.27 -4.93
CA PHE A 378 33.44 -8.85 -5.18
C PHE A 378 33.76 -8.09 -3.90
N PRO A 379 34.72 -7.13 -3.92
CA PRO A 379 35.11 -6.39 -2.73
C PRO A 379 34.05 -5.36 -2.32
N CYS A 380 33.84 -5.25 -1.01
CA CYS A 380 32.94 -4.29 -0.38
C CYS A 380 33.77 -3.36 0.52
N PHE A 381 33.76 -2.08 0.20
CA PHE A 381 34.49 -1.00 0.85
C PHE A 381 33.60 -0.23 1.82
N ILE A 382 34.20 0.46 2.79
CA ILE A 382 33.56 1.50 3.58
C ILE A 382 33.99 2.89 3.08
N ALA A 383 33.33 3.95 3.52
CA ALA A 383 33.57 5.32 3.05
C ALA A 383 35.03 5.78 3.18
N SER A 384 35.72 5.39 4.26
CA SER A 384 37.14 5.74 4.50
C SER A 384 38.12 5.06 3.55
N GLU A 385 37.70 4.02 2.84
CA GLU A 385 38.52 3.23 1.91
C GLU A 385 38.28 3.64 0.44
N ALA A 386 37.53 4.71 0.21
CA ALA A 386 37.11 5.11 -1.14
C ALA A 386 38.29 5.37 -2.11
N GLU A 387 39.43 5.87 -1.61
CA GLU A 387 40.63 6.11 -2.42
C GLU A 387 41.34 4.80 -2.85
N GLU A 388 41.08 3.71 -2.17
CA GLU A 388 41.64 2.38 -2.45
C GLU A 388 40.91 1.68 -3.62
N LEU A 389 39.66 2.10 -3.95
CA LEU A 389 38.90 1.52 -5.06
C LEU A 389 39.70 1.36 -6.36
N LYS A 390 40.55 2.31 -6.68
CA LYS A 390 41.41 2.31 -7.87
C LYS A 390 42.48 1.20 -7.88
N ASP A 391 42.82 0.69 -6.70
CA ASP A 391 43.89 -0.30 -6.54
C ASP A 391 43.39 -1.75 -6.75
N TYR A 392 42.06 -1.91 -6.94
CA TYR A 392 41.43 -3.20 -7.18
C TYR A 392 40.96 -3.30 -8.64
N ASP A 393 41.53 -4.21 -9.39
CA ASP A 393 41.08 -4.55 -10.76
C ASP A 393 39.96 -5.60 -10.68
N CYS A 394 38.72 -5.11 -10.60
CA CYS A 394 37.55 -5.95 -10.45
C CYS A 394 36.34 -5.34 -11.21
N PRO A 395 35.56 -6.14 -11.96
CA PRO A 395 34.45 -5.63 -12.78
C PRO A 395 33.29 -5.09 -11.98
N LEU A 396 33.20 -5.46 -10.68
CA LEU A 396 32.16 -5.02 -9.76
C LEU A 396 32.77 -4.78 -8.38
N LYS A 397 32.53 -3.61 -7.83
CA LYS A 397 32.94 -3.20 -6.49
C LYS A 397 31.76 -2.60 -5.75
N PHE A 398 31.65 -2.84 -4.47
CA PHE A 398 30.64 -2.22 -3.63
C PHE A 398 31.27 -1.24 -2.65
N ILE A 399 30.58 -0.13 -2.38
CA ILE A 399 31.00 0.82 -1.34
C ILE A 399 29.81 1.20 -0.46
N ARG A 400 29.96 1.05 0.86
CA ARG A 400 28.93 1.42 1.84
C ARG A 400 29.07 2.90 2.21
N LEU A 401 28.03 3.68 1.93
CA LEU A 401 27.99 5.13 2.14
C LEU A 401 26.71 5.54 2.85
N THR A 402 26.79 6.64 3.59
CA THR A 402 25.63 7.41 4.08
C THR A 402 25.48 8.71 3.32
N TYR A 403 24.42 9.48 3.58
CA TYR A 403 24.24 10.83 3.01
C TYR A 403 25.43 11.75 3.32
N MET A 404 25.99 11.65 4.51
CA MET A 404 27.10 12.50 4.96
C MET A 404 28.42 12.22 4.23
N ASP A 405 28.60 10.99 3.74
CA ASP A 405 29.80 10.58 3.02
C ASP A 405 29.82 11.07 1.56
N LEU A 406 28.70 11.51 1.02
CA LEU A 406 28.58 12.02 -0.35
C LEU A 406 29.18 13.44 -0.47
N THR A 407 30.46 13.61 -0.15
CA THR A 407 31.22 14.85 -0.38
C THR A 407 31.50 15.03 -1.88
N ASP A 408 31.96 16.24 -2.29
CA ASP A 408 32.34 16.49 -3.70
C ASP A 408 33.42 15.50 -4.14
N ARG A 409 34.39 15.21 -3.27
CA ARG A 409 35.47 14.25 -3.55
C ARG A 409 34.92 12.84 -3.76
N MET A 410 33.98 12.39 -2.90
CA MET A 410 33.32 11.09 -3.07
C MET A 410 32.56 11.02 -4.40
N LEU A 411 31.84 12.09 -4.76
CA LEU A 411 31.12 12.16 -6.03
C LEU A 411 32.05 12.08 -7.25
N GLU A 412 33.26 12.69 -7.16
CA GLU A 412 34.30 12.56 -8.21
C GLU A 412 34.74 11.08 -8.35
N ILE A 413 35.03 10.40 -7.23
CA ILE A 413 35.42 8.98 -7.23
C ILE A 413 34.34 8.12 -7.87
N LEU A 414 33.07 8.28 -7.42
CA LEU A 414 31.93 7.51 -7.93
C LEU A 414 31.66 7.74 -9.42
N LYS A 415 31.96 8.95 -9.95
CA LYS A 415 31.81 9.25 -11.36
C LYS A 415 32.99 8.69 -12.19
N ALA A 416 34.19 8.66 -11.63
CA ALA A 416 35.39 8.19 -12.31
C ALA A 416 35.39 6.66 -12.43
N ASP A 417 35.15 5.93 -11.36
CA ASP A 417 35.14 4.47 -11.35
C ASP A 417 33.75 3.91 -11.78
N LYS A 418 33.70 3.31 -12.96
CA LYS A 418 32.49 2.81 -13.58
C LYS A 418 32.07 1.41 -13.08
N THR A 419 32.88 0.78 -12.25
CA THR A 419 32.64 -0.56 -11.71
C THR A 419 32.00 -0.55 -10.31
N VAL A 420 31.76 0.65 -9.75
CA VAL A 420 31.25 0.82 -8.38
C VAL A 420 29.73 0.82 -8.33
N VAL A 421 29.21 0.13 -7.32
CA VAL A 421 27.81 0.14 -6.84
C VAL A 421 27.80 0.65 -5.41
N VAL A 422 26.91 1.56 -5.06
CA VAL A 422 26.77 2.12 -3.71
C VAL A 422 25.79 1.27 -2.89
N LEU A 423 26.18 0.85 -1.70
CA LEU A 423 25.30 0.37 -0.63
C LEU A 423 24.91 1.58 0.23
N LEU A 424 23.74 2.16 -0.01
CA LEU A 424 23.31 3.40 0.65
C LEU A 424 22.68 3.09 2.02
N SER A 425 23.45 3.29 3.06
CA SER A 425 23.07 3.09 4.47
C SER A 425 22.58 4.38 5.13
N THR A 426 22.02 4.27 6.32
CA THR A 426 21.69 5.42 7.16
C THR A 426 21.61 5.01 8.63
N HIS A 427 22.09 5.89 9.52
CA HIS A 427 21.91 5.81 10.97
C HIS A 427 21.00 6.94 11.48
N HIS A 428 20.40 7.69 10.56
CA HIS A 428 19.55 8.82 10.91
C HIS A 428 18.18 8.31 11.38
N ARG A 429 17.61 8.90 12.42
CA ARG A 429 16.29 8.55 12.97
C ARG A 429 15.18 8.61 11.90
N ASN A 430 15.21 9.62 11.00
CA ASN A 430 14.44 9.63 9.78
C ASN A 430 15.30 9.07 8.63
N GLY A 431 15.46 7.76 8.57
CA GLY A 431 16.30 7.10 7.58
C GLY A 431 15.82 7.30 6.15
N VAL A 432 14.51 7.29 5.91
CA VAL A 432 13.92 7.57 4.59
C VAL A 432 14.30 8.97 4.12
N GLY A 433 14.15 9.98 4.96
CA GLY A 433 14.52 11.35 4.60
C GLY A 433 16.01 11.51 4.29
N SER A 434 16.89 10.83 5.06
CA SER A 434 18.33 10.82 4.82
C SER A 434 18.70 10.13 3.50
N GLN A 435 18.10 8.99 3.19
CA GLN A 435 18.33 8.29 1.92
C GLN A 435 17.73 9.05 0.73
N ARG A 436 16.56 9.70 0.88
CA ARG A 436 16.04 10.66 -0.12
C ARG A 436 17.06 11.77 -0.40
N ALA A 437 17.62 12.37 0.66
CA ALA A 437 18.63 13.43 0.53
C ALA A 437 19.86 12.96 -0.27
N ALA A 438 20.34 11.75 0.00
CA ALA A 438 21.44 11.14 -0.74
C ALA A 438 21.10 10.95 -2.23
N MET A 439 19.91 10.41 -2.53
CA MET A 439 19.48 10.20 -3.91
C MET A 439 19.34 11.52 -4.68
N HIS A 440 18.80 12.56 -4.05
CA HIS A 440 18.71 13.88 -4.68
C HIS A 440 20.08 14.53 -4.88
N LYS A 441 21.03 14.32 -3.98
CA LYS A 441 22.41 14.78 -4.15
C LYS A 441 23.09 14.10 -5.33
N LEU A 442 22.90 12.79 -5.51
CA LEU A 442 23.36 12.05 -6.69
C LEU A 442 22.73 12.59 -7.99
N LEU A 443 21.42 12.84 -8.01
CA LEU A 443 20.72 13.43 -9.15
C LEU A 443 21.27 14.80 -9.51
N MET A 444 21.37 15.71 -8.54
CA MET A 444 21.86 17.08 -8.76
C MET A 444 23.31 17.12 -9.24
N SER A 445 24.13 16.18 -8.79
CA SER A 445 25.53 16.08 -9.22
C SER A 445 25.70 15.41 -10.59
N GLY A 446 24.64 14.85 -11.17
CA GLY A 446 24.71 14.05 -12.39
C GLY A 446 25.50 12.74 -12.19
N CYS A 447 25.52 12.20 -10.98
CA CYS A 447 26.17 10.92 -10.68
C CYS A 447 25.20 9.77 -10.96
N ASP A 448 25.52 8.94 -11.94
CA ASP A 448 24.70 7.84 -12.44
C ASP A 448 25.00 6.48 -11.79
N VAL A 449 25.75 6.47 -10.67
CA VAL A 449 26.14 5.26 -9.95
C VAL A 449 24.91 4.44 -9.53
N PRO A 450 24.90 3.10 -9.71
CA PRO A 450 23.83 2.26 -9.19
C PRO A 450 23.82 2.28 -7.66
N VAL A 451 22.60 2.21 -7.07
CA VAL A 451 22.41 2.30 -5.62
C VAL A 451 21.55 1.16 -5.13
N VAL A 452 22.11 0.35 -4.25
CA VAL A 452 21.40 -0.63 -3.43
C VAL A 452 21.03 0.04 -2.11
N LEU A 453 19.74 0.07 -1.79
CA LEU A 453 19.25 0.63 -0.54
C LEU A 453 19.55 -0.35 0.59
N HIS A 454 20.16 0.13 1.66
CA HIS A 454 20.56 -0.69 2.80
C HIS A 454 19.92 -0.20 4.10
N ARG A 455 19.38 -1.13 4.90
CA ARG A 455 18.84 -0.88 6.23
C ARG A 455 19.31 -1.93 7.22
N ASP A 456 19.56 -1.46 8.45
CA ASP A 456 19.91 -2.29 9.60
C ASP A 456 18.80 -2.23 10.64
N PHE A 457 18.32 -3.40 11.07
CA PHE A 457 17.37 -3.55 12.17
C PHE A 457 17.85 -4.60 13.19
N ARG A 458 17.15 -4.65 14.33
CA ARG A 458 17.41 -5.62 15.41
C ARG A 458 16.10 -6.20 15.94
N GLU A 459 15.16 -6.41 15.04
CA GLU A 459 13.81 -6.85 15.40
C GLU A 459 13.77 -8.36 15.62
N THR A 460 13.21 -8.76 16.75
CA THR A 460 12.88 -10.16 17.06
C THR A 460 11.45 -10.51 16.66
N ASP A 461 10.61 -9.51 16.45
CA ASP A 461 9.25 -9.63 15.94
C ASP A 461 9.28 -9.54 14.41
N VAL A 462 9.02 -10.67 13.74
CA VAL A 462 8.98 -10.77 12.27
C VAL A 462 7.99 -9.79 11.66
N GLU A 463 6.81 -9.62 12.26
CA GLU A 463 5.79 -8.68 11.76
C GLU A 463 6.31 -7.24 11.82
N LEU A 464 6.99 -6.86 12.89
CA LEU A 464 7.56 -5.51 13.02
C LEU A 464 8.70 -5.28 12.01
N LEU A 465 9.54 -6.30 11.75
CA LEU A 465 10.57 -6.25 10.70
C LEU A 465 9.94 -6.03 9.32
N GLN A 466 8.88 -6.77 8.99
CA GLN A 466 8.12 -6.64 7.75
C GLN A 466 7.58 -5.22 7.58
N LEU A 467 6.93 -4.67 8.61
CA LEU A 467 6.32 -3.35 8.57
C LEU A 467 7.36 -2.23 8.42
N LYS A 468 8.45 -2.29 9.21
CA LYS A 468 9.52 -1.30 9.18
C LYS A 468 10.25 -1.28 7.84
N SER A 469 10.70 -2.44 7.38
CA SER A 469 11.43 -2.56 6.11
C SER A 469 10.55 -2.19 4.92
N ALA A 470 9.28 -2.62 4.92
CA ALA A 470 8.32 -2.30 3.86
C ALA A 470 7.98 -0.80 3.80
N ALA A 471 7.80 -0.13 4.93
CA ALA A 471 7.59 1.31 4.96
C ALA A 471 8.81 2.08 4.42
N ASP A 472 10.02 1.70 4.82
CA ASP A 472 11.25 2.40 4.44
C ASP A 472 11.63 2.17 2.98
N PHE A 473 11.85 0.91 2.59
CA PHE A 473 12.20 0.58 1.21
C PHE A 473 11.08 0.89 0.23
N GLY A 474 9.84 0.60 0.63
CA GLY A 474 8.66 0.89 -0.20
C GLY A 474 8.57 2.36 -0.58
N THR A 475 8.80 3.26 0.38
CA THR A 475 8.81 4.71 0.13
C THR A 475 9.85 5.10 -0.92
N LEU A 476 11.09 4.62 -0.78
CA LEU A 476 12.18 4.95 -1.69
C LEU A 476 11.96 4.37 -3.10
N LEU A 477 11.50 3.12 -3.19
CA LEU A 477 11.18 2.48 -4.47
C LEU A 477 10.01 3.17 -5.19
N LEU A 478 8.98 3.61 -4.44
CA LEU A 478 7.85 4.36 -5.00
C LEU A 478 8.23 5.80 -5.39
N ASP A 479 9.30 6.35 -4.84
CA ASP A 479 9.92 7.59 -5.32
C ASP A 479 10.78 7.37 -6.59
N GLY A 480 10.95 6.13 -7.03
CA GLY A 480 11.75 5.76 -8.18
C GLY A 480 13.23 5.55 -7.88
N PHE A 481 13.60 5.33 -6.62
CA PHE A 481 14.98 5.15 -6.16
C PHE A 481 15.28 3.69 -5.83
N GLY A 482 16.51 3.27 -6.07
CA GLY A 482 17.06 1.96 -5.72
C GLY A 482 17.16 0.99 -6.91
N ASP A 483 18.38 0.47 -7.08
CA ASP A 483 18.74 -0.58 -8.03
C ASP A 483 18.89 -1.95 -7.34
N GLY A 484 18.63 -2.00 -6.04
CA GLY A 484 18.62 -3.20 -5.21
C GLY A 484 18.27 -2.90 -3.75
N LEU A 485 18.09 -3.98 -2.99
CA LEU A 485 17.82 -3.95 -1.55
C LEU A 485 18.83 -4.82 -0.82
N MET A 486 19.25 -4.36 0.37
CA MET A 486 19.99 -5.14 1.35
C MET A 486 19.38 -4.87 2.74
N LEU A 487 18.91 -5.91 3.39
CA LEU A 487 18.29 -5.84 4.71
C LEU A 487 19.10 -6.68 5.70
N HIS A 488 19.79 -6.00 6.63
CA HIS A 488 20.40 -6.64 7.79
C HIS A 488 19.44 -6.63 8.98
N ASN A 489 19.32 -7.76 9.67
CA ASN A 489 18.57 -7.86 10.93
C ASN A 489 19.16 -8.92 11.85
N GLU A 490 19.56 -8.51 13.05
CA GLU A 490 20.19 -9.41 14.03
C GLU A 490 19.19 -10.32 14.78
N GLY A 491 17.90 -9.97 14.77
CA GLY A 491 16.90 -10.59 15.65
C GLY A 491 16.08 -11.73 15.03
N CYS A 492 16.16 -11.94 13.71
CA CYS A 492 15.46 -13.00 12.99
C CYS A 492 16.43 -13.72 12.04
N GLU A 493 16.08 -14.92 11.61
CA GLU A 493 16.81 -15.67 10.58
C GLU A 493 16.94 -14.86 9.28
N ALA A 494 18.06 -14.97 8.60
CA ALA A 494 18.35 -14.17 7.41
C ALA A 494 17.35 -14.46 6.25
N VAL A 495 16.82 -15.66 6.17
CA VAL A 495 15.78 -16.04 5.20
C VAL A 495 14.50 -15.20 5.34
N VAL A 496 14.18 -14.71 6.54
CA VAL A 496 13.04 -13.80 6.77
C VAL A 496 13.31 -12.45 6.11
N SER A 497 14.54 -11.91 6.25
CA SER A 497 14.96 -10.67 5.59
C SER A 497 14.90 -10.79 4.06
N ASP A 498 15.31 -11.94 3.52
CA ASP A 498 15.25 -12.21 2.08
C ASP A 498 13.80 -12.19 1.58
N ARG A 499 12.89 -12.92 2.23
CA ARG A 499 11.45 -12.91 1.88
C ARG A 499 10.85 -11.51 1.97
N CYS A 500 11.19 -10.74 3.01
CA CYS A 500 10.75 -9.35 3.12
C CYS A 500 11.17 -8.52 1.91
N MET A 501 12.43 -8.58 1.49
CA MET A 501 12.94 -7.82 0.35
C MET A 501 12.21 -8.19 -0.95
N PHE A 502 12.04 -9.48 -1.24
CA PHE A 502 11.26 -9.92 -2.42
C PHE A 502 9.81 -9.48 -2.35
N GLY A 503 9.17 -9.59 -1.18
CA GLY A 503 7.80 -9.11 -0.96
C GLY A 503 7.65 -7.60 -1.21
N ILE A 504 8.61 -6.78 -0.75
CA ILE A 504 8.64 -5.33 -0.96
C ILE A 504 8.81 -4.98 -2.44
N LEU A 505 9.73 -5.65 -3.14
CA LEU A 505 9.93 -5.45 -4.57
C LEU A 505 8.68 -5.81 -5.38
N GLN A 506 7.97 -6.88 -4.99
CA GLN A 506 6.69 -7.26 -5.57
C GLN A 506 5.60 -6.23 -5.28
N ALA A 507 5.46 -5.78 -4.02
CA ALA A 507 4.45 -4.82 -3.61
C ALA A 507 4.63 -3.44 -4.26
N THR A 508 5.87 -3.07 -4.59
CA THR A 508 6.22 -1.84 -5.34
C THR A 508 6.22 -2.04 -6.86
N ARG A 509 5.97 -3.25 -7.35
CA ARG A 509 6.00 -3.64 -8.76
C ARG A 509 7.34 -3.37 -9.47
N THR A 510 8.42 -3.30 -8.72
CA THR A 510 9.78 -3.12 -9.28
C THR A 510 10.42 -4.44 -9.70
N ARG A 511 10.02 -5.56 -9.06
CA ARG A 511 10.41 -6.92 -9.45
C ARG A 511 9.30 -7.90 -9.07
N ILE A 512 8.89 -8.75 -10.00
CA ILE A 512 7.88 -9.79 -9.79
C ILE A 512 8.59 -11.13 -9.60
N SER A 513 8.39 -11.77 -8.46
CA SER A 513 9.08 -13.02 -8.08
C SER A 513 8.16 -14.22 -7.87
N LYS A 514 6.86 -13.99 -7.60
CA LYS A 514 5.87 -15.02 -7.30
C LYS A 514 4.49 -14.69 -7.89
N THR A 515 3.52 -15.56 -7.75
CA THR A 515 2.11 -15.28 -8.04
C THR A 515 1.62 -14.15 -7.13
N GLU A 516 0.89 -13.17 -7.67
CA GLU A 516 0.26 -12.10 -6.91
C GLU A 516 -1.21 -12.47 -6.62
N TYR A 517 -1.59 -12.41 -5.36
CA TYR A 517 -2.98 -12.60 -4.94
C TYR A 517 -3.60 -11.26 -4.54
N ILE A 518 -4.71 -10.92 -5.19
CA ILE A 518 -5.51 -9.73 -4.89
C ILE A 518 -6.76 -10.23 -4.17
N SER A 519 -6.68 -10.40 -2.85
CA SER A 519 -7.77 -10.98 -2.05
C SER A 519 -8.41 -9.96 -1.12
N CYS A 520 -9.74 -9.95 -1.08
CA CYS A 520 -10.48 -9.01 -0.26
C CYS A 520 -10.41 -9.40 1.24
N PRO A 521 -10.49 -8.40 2.16
CA PRO A 521 -10.36 -8.64 3.60
C PRO A 521 -11.63 -9.20 4.25
N SER A 522 -12.61 -9.66 3.46
CA SER A 522 -13.95 -10.02 3.96
C SER A 522 -14.77 -8.82 4.48
N CYS A 523 -16.07 -8.96 4.48
CA CYS A 523 -17.03 -8.04 5.09
C CYS A 523 -18.39 -8.74 5.17
N GLY A 524 -19.41 -8.10 5.74
CA GLY A 524 -20.77 -8.67 5.84
C GLY A 524 -21.44 -9.04 4.50
N ARG A 525 -20.78 -8.81 3.36
CA ARG A 525 -21.22 -9.22 2.02
C ARG A 525 -20.55 -10.48 1.50
N THR A 526 -19.57 -11.04 2.22
CA THR A 526 -18.83 -12.24 1.79
C THR A 526 -19.75 -13.45 1.78
N LEU A 527 -19.68 -14.27 0.71
CA LEU A 527 -20.67 -15.31 0.41
C LEU A 527 -20.18 -16.74 0.65
N TYR A 528 -18.90 -16.92 1.00
CA TYR A 528 -18.24 -18.21 1.21
C TYR A 528 -17.07 -18.07 2.21
N ASP A 529 -16.47 -19.19 2.63
CA ASP A 529 -15.28 -19.18 3.49
C ASP A 529 -14.05 -18.71 2.69
N LEU A 530 -13.77 -17.41 2.82
CA LEU A 530 -12.73 -16.74 2.05
C LEU A 530 -11.32 -17.24 2.42
N GLN A 531 -11.03 -17.43 3.71
CA GLN A 531 -9.68 -17.80 4.18
C GLN A 531 -9.30 -19.19 3.69
N THR A 532 -10.18 -20.18 3.88
CA THR A 532 -9.96 -21.54 3.37
C THR A 532 -9.82 -21.57 1.85
N THR A 533 -10.61 -20.77 1.14
CA THR A 533 -10.55 -20.70 -0.34
C THR A 533 -9.23 -20.09 -0.82
N ILE A 534 -8.75 -19.00 -0.17
CA ILE A 534 -7.44 -18.39 -0.47
C ILE A 534 -6.32 -19.43 -0.31
N ALA A 535 -6.32 -20.18 0.79
CA ALA A 535 -5.31 -21.21 1.05
C ALA A 535 -5.29 -22.28 -0.05
N ARG A 536 -6.47 -22.80 -0.47
CA ARG A 536 -6.59 -23.79 -1.55
C ARG A 536 -6.11 -23.24 -2.90
N ILE A 537 -6.44 -22.01 -3.25
CA ILE A 537 -5.99 -21.37 -4.49
C ILE A 537 -4.47 -21.17 -4.46
N LYS A 538 -3.92 -20.69 -3.36
CA LYS A 538 -2.47 -20.52 -3.18
C LYS A 538 -1.72 -21.83 -3.32
N GLU A 539 -2.17 -22.90 -2.67
CA GLU A 539 -1.58 -24.24 -2.77
C GLU A 539 -1.52 -24.72 -4.23
N ALA A 540 -2.60 -24.47 -5.00
CA ALA A 540 -2.67 -24.90 -6.38
C ALA A 540 -1.85 -24.04 -7.36
N THR A 541 -1.59 -22.75 -7.07
CA THR A 541 -1.14 -21.76 -8.07
C THR A 541 0.11 -20.97 -7.69
N SER A 542 0.69 -21.18 -6.49
CA SER A 542 1.83 -20.38 -5.97
C SER A 542 3.08 -20.43 -6.86
N HIS A 543 3.25 -21.47 -7.66
CA HIS A 543 4.36 -21.66 -8.61
C HIS A 543 4.21 -20.83 -9.90
N LEU A 544 3.04 -20.25 -10.17
CA LEU A 544 2.74 -19.51 -11.41
C LEU A 544 3.29 -18.07 -11.35
N LYS A 545 4.60 -17.95 -11.38
CA LYS A 545 5.31 -16.68 -11.26
C LYS A 545 4.82 -15.63 -12.27
N GLY A 546 4.46 -14.46 -11.76
CA GLY A 546 4.02 -13.33 -12.58
C GLY A 546 2.52 -13.28 -12.84
N LEU A 547 1.78 -14.35 -12.55
CA LEU A 547 0.34 -14.39 -12.67
C LEU A 547 -0.33 -13.65 -11.51
N LYS A 548 -1.43 -12.93 -11.78
CA LYS A 548 -2.23 -12.22 -10.79
C LYS A 548 -3.61 -12.86 -10.68
N ILE A 549 -3.98 -13.30 -9.49
CA ILE A 549 -5.25 -13.96 -9.21
C ILE A 549 -6.07 -13.13 -8.24
N GLY A 550 -7.24 -12.66 -8.67
CA GLY A 550 -8.21 -11.97 -7.82
C GLY A 550 -9.11 -12.96 -7.08
N ILE A 551 -9.26 -12.80 -5.75
CA ILE A 551 -10.12 -13.66 -4.92
C ILE A 551 -11.06 -12.74 -4.13
N MET A 552 -12.34 -12.66 -4.57
CA MET A 552 -13.31 -11.68 -4.11
C MET A 552 -14.52 -12.33 -3.46
N GLY A 553 -14.86 -11.93 -2.26
CA GLY A 553 -15.98 -12.46 -1.49
C GLY A 553 -17.36 -12.17 -2.10
N CYS A 554 -17.50 -11.14 -2.95
CA CYS A 554 -18.76 -10.77 -3.58
C CYS A 554 -18.57 -9.92 -4.85
N ILE A 555 -19.64 -9.78 -5.64
CA ILE A 555 -19.65 -9.01 -6.91
C ILE A 555 -19.71 -7.48 -6.72
N VAL A 556 -19.94 -6.96 -5.52
CA VAL A 556 -20.21 -5.52 -5.30
C VAL A 556 -19.03 -4.65 -5.72
N ASN A 557 -17.84 -4.97 -5.23
CA ASN A 557 -16.60 -4.30 -5.61
C ASN A 557 -15.63 -5.22 -6.37
N GLY A 558 -15.85 -6.55 -6.24
CA GLY A 558 -14.91 -7.56 -6.70
C GLY A 558 -14.37 -7.34 -8.11
N PRO A 559 -15.24 -7.25 -9.14
CA PRO A 559 -14.77 -7.08 -10.52
C PRO A 559 -13.98 -5.78 -10.76
N GLY A 560 -14.27 -4.72 -10.00
CA GLY A 560 -13.54 -3.45 -10.08
C GLY A 560 -12.18 -3.52 -9.39
N GLU A 561 -12.15 -4.07 -8.19
CA GLU A 561 -10.94 -4.14 -7.36
C GLU A 561 -9.89 -5.12 -7.91
N MET A 562 -10.34 -6.14 -8.67
CA MET A 562 -9.45 -7.07 -9.37
C MET A 562 -9.20 -6.70 -10.83
N ALA A 563 -9.43 -5.46 -11.24
CA ALA A 563 -9.29 -5.02 -12.63
C ALA A 563 -7.89 -5.28 -13.24
N ASP A 564 -6.87 -5.38 -12.39
CA ASP A 564 -5.48 -5.71 -12.75
C ASP A 564 -5.19 -7.21 -12.70
N ALA A 565 -6.14 -8.06 -12.29
CA ALA A 565 -5.94 -9.50 -12.21
C ALA A 565 -6.05 -10.16 -13.59
N ASP A 566 -5.21 -11.18 -13.82
CA ASP A 566 -5.28 -12.01 -15.02
C ASP A 566 -6.46 -12.99 -14.93
N TYR A 567 -6.71 -13.52 -13.73
CA TYR A 567 -7.84 -14.39 -13.41
C TYR A 567 -8.55 -13.95 -12.15
N GLY A 568 -9.85 -14.24 -12.06
CA GLY A 568 -10.67 -13.87 -10.92
C GLY A 568 -11.58 -14.98 -10.42
N TYR A 569 -11.65 -15.13 -9.10
CA TYR A 569 -12.57 -16.01 -8.38
C TYR A 569 -13.49 -15.11 -7.54
N VAL A 570 -14.78 -15.05 -7.87
CA VAL A 570 -15.71 -14.05 -7.31
C VAL A 570 -16.98 -14.72 -6.81
N GLY A 571 -17.34 -14.49 -5.56
CA GLY A 571 -18.61 -14.92 -4.99
C GLY A 571 -19.80 -14.30 -5.71
N ALA A 572 -20.65 -15.14 -6.33
CA ALA A 572 -21.82 -14.73 -7.10
C ALA A 572 -23.15 -14.94 -6.35
N GLY A 573 -23.18 -15.87 -5.41
CA GLY A 573 -24.33 -16.24 -4.56
C GLY A 573 -23.87 -17.22 -3.49
N ARG A 574 -24.75 -17.61 -2.59
CA ARG A 574 -24.42 -18.64 -1.59
C ARG A 574 -24.10 -19.97 -2.29
N GLY A 575 -22.88 -20.48 -2.06
CA GLY A 575 -22.39 -21.69 -2.70
C GLY A 575 -22.17 -21.57 -4.21
N GLN A 576 -22.12 -20.37 -4.74
CA GLN A 576 -21.94 -20.09 -6.18
C GLN A 576 -20.82 -19.10 -6.43
N ILE A 577 -19.95 -19.45 -7.39
CA ILE A 577 -18.78 -18.67 -7.78
C ILE A 577 -18.84 -18.35 -9.27
N SER A 578 -18.37 -17.18 -9.64
CA SER A 578 -18.10 -16.81 -11.04
C SER A 578 -16.61 -16.67 -11.26
N LEU A 579 -16.09 -17.19 -12.38
CA LEU A 579 -14.69 -17.07 -12.76
C LEU A 579 -14.52 -16.05 -13.89
N TYR A 580 -13.45 -15.31 -13.79
CA TYR A 580 -13.10 -14.22 -14.70
C TYR A 580 -11.75 -14.48 -15.37
N LYS A 581 -11.60 -14.00 -16.61
CA LYS A 581 -10.33 -13.78 -17.28
C LYS A 581 -10.20 -12.29 -17.56
N GLY A 582 -9.24 -11.64 -16.90
CA GLY A 582 -9.19 -10.18 -16.86
C GLY A 582 -10.53 -9.61 -16.34
N LYS A 583 -11.16 -8.76 -17.13
CA LYS A 583 -12.45 -8.12 -16.79
C LYS A 583 -13.69 -8.91 -17.26
N GLU A 584 -13.49 -10.00 -18.02
CA GLU A 584 -14.57 -10.78 -18.60
C GLU A 584 -14.99 -11.94 -17.68
N CYS A 585 -16.29 -12.05 -17.40
CA CYS A 585 -16.84 -13.20 -16.68
C CYS A 585 -17.04 -14.37 -17.64
N VAL A 586 -16.15 -15.36 -17.56
CA VAL A 586 -16.12 -16.51 -18.51
C VAL A 586 -16.94 -17.70 -18.02
N LEU A 587 -17.05 -17.92 -16.71
CA LEU A 587 -17.88 -18.97 -16.11
C LEU A 587 -18.75 -18.36 -15.01
N LYS A 588 -20.07 -18.60 -15.06
CA LYS A 588 -21.03 -18.03 -14.11
C LYS A 588 -21.67 -19.11 -13.24
N ASN A 589 -21.85 -18.78 -11.96
CA ASN A 589 -22.66 -19.55 -11.02
C ASN A 589 -22.27 -21.04 -10.94
N ILE A 590 -20.96 -21.34 -10.94
CA ILE A 590 -20.45 -22.68 -10.73
C ILE A 590 -20.52 -23.04 -9.23
N PRO A 591 -20.72 -24.33 -8.87
CA PRO A 591 -20.67 -24.75 -7.48
C PRO A 591 -19.33 -24.41 -6.83
N GLU A 592 -19.35 -23.93 -5.59
CA GLU A 592 -18.13 -23.54 -4.83
C GLU A 592 -17.15 -24.71 -4.72
N GLU A 593 -17.64 -25.93 -4.56
CA GLU A 593 -16.83 -27.15 -4.44
C GLU A 593 -15.96 -27.43 -5.67
N ASP A 594 -16.45 -27.08 -6.87
CA ASP A 594 -15.76 -27.30 -8.16
C ASP A 594 -14.91 -26.09 -8.59
N ALA A 595 -15.10 -24.93 -7.95
CA ALA A 595 -14.65 -23.65 -8.49
C ALA A 595 -13.12 -23.50 -8.53
N VAL A 596 -12.38 -24.06 -7.57
CA VAL A 596 -10.90 -24.01 -7.57
C VAL A 596 -10.34 -24.88 -8.70
N GLU A 597 -10.87 -26.08 -8.92
CA GLU A 597 -10.45 -26.95 -10.02
C GLU A 597 -10.76 -26.31 -11.38
N ARG A 598 -11.92 -25.66 -11.50
CA ARG A 598 -12.31 -24.92 -12.71
C ARG A 598 -11.41 -23.71 -12.97
N LEU A 599 -10.95 -23.00 -11.91
CA LEU A 599 -9.98 -21.93 -12.05
C LEU A 599 -8.64 -22.46 -12.60
N VAL A 600 -8.13 -23.56 -12.03
CA VAL A 600 -6.90 -24.22 -12.50
C VAL A 600 -7.04 -24.65 -13.97
N GLN A 601 -8.17 -25.24 -14.32
CA GLN A 601 -8.46 -25.64 -15.70
C GLN A 601 -8.49 -24.42 -16.64
N LEU A 602 -9.13 -23.33 -16.23
CA LEU A 602 -9.18 -22.08 -17.00
C LEU A 602 -7.78 -21.51 -17.27
N ILE A 603 -6.89 -21.53 -16.26
CA ILE A 603 -5.49 -21.08 -16.40
C ILE A 603 -4.75 -21.98 -17.42
N LYS A 604 -4.93 -23.31 -17.33
CA LYS A 604 -4.33 -24.28 -18.28
C LYS A 604 -4.81 -24.09 -19.73
N GLU A 605 -6.11 -23.91 -19.92
CA GLU A 605 -6.72 -23.70 -21.24
C GLU A 605 -6.23 -22.42 -21.93
N ASN A 606 -5.81 -21.43 -21.16
CA ASN A 606 -5.26 -20.19 -21.68
C ASN A 606 -3.73 -20.21 -21.87
N GLY A 607 -3.05 -21.32 -21.53
CA GLY A 607 -1.62 -21.47 -21.75
C GLY A 607 -0.74 -20.78 -20.70
N ASP A 608 -1.34 -20.28 -19.60
CA ASP A 608 -0.64 -19.56 -18.53
C ASP A 608 -0.19 -20.50 -17.38
N TRP A 609 -0.35 -21.82 -17.60
CA TRP A 609 0.11 -22.83 -16.64
C TRP A 609 1.54 -23.26 -16.94
N VAL A 610 2.40 -23.17 -15.92
CA VAL A 610 3.78 -23.70 -15.96
C VAL A 610 3.85 -24.88 -14.98
N ASN A 611 4.44 -26.03 -15.41
CA ASN A 611 4.60 -27.21 -14.54
C ASN A 611 5.81 -27.07 -13.61
#